data_0f2b0a67e585d42eb6f195f869197bfe
#
_entry.id   0f2b0a67e585d42eb6f195f869197bfe
#
_cell.length_a   1.000
_cell.length_b   1.000
_cell.length_c   1.000
_cell.angle_alpha   90.00
_cell.angle_beta   90.00
_cell.angle_gamma   90.00
#
_symmetry.space_group_name_H-M   'P 1'
#
loop_
_entity.id
_entity.type
_entity.pdbx_description
1 polymer ?
#
loop_
_entity_poly.entity_id
_entity_poly.type
_entity_poly.pdbx_seq_one_letter_code
_entity_poly.pdbx_strand_id
1 'polypeptide(L)'
;MASTLEEAAPGSLTLLALSTEDRALGYVHLIPGRDGVTDEACGHVAIIGVVEEAEGTGAARRLIDEAQMWARRQGYRFLSLDVFADNKRAIHFYEREGFVAESIRMVKPL
;
A
#
# COMPACT_ATOMS: atom_id res chain seq x y z
N MET A 1 -5.99 -12.83 6.97
CA MET A 1 -4.75 -12.81 7.78
C MET A 1 -3.56 -12.43 6.89
N ALA A 2 -2.60 -11.70 7.44
CA ALA A 2 -1.39 -11.33 6.72
C ALA A 2 -0.18 -11.95 7.39
N SER A 3 0.82 -12.32 6.61
CA SER A 3 2.09 -12.83 7.14
C SER A 3 3.26 -12.22 6.39
N THR A 4 4.40 -12.13 7.07
CA THR A 4 5.63 -11.60 6.50
C THR A 4 6.31 -12.67 5.68
N LEU A 5 6.72 -12.35 4.45
CA LEU A 5 7.52 -13.23 3.62
C LEU A 5 9.00 -13.07 3.93
N GLU A 6 9.55 -11.93 3.57
CA GLU A 6 10.94 -11.63 3.85
C GLU A 6 11.21 -10.14 3.61
N GLU A 7 12.32 -9.68 4.14
CA GLU A 7 12.81 -8.32 3.91
C GLU A 7 13.81 -8.36 2.76
N ALA A 8 13.40 -7.84 1.59
CA ALA A 8 14.21 -7.89 0.36
C ALA A 8 15.37 -6.90 0.37
N ALA A 9 15.23 -5.78 1.08
CA ALA A 9 16.23 -4.74 1.21
C ALA A 9 16.07 -4.08 2.58
N PRO A 10 17.11 -3.40 3.11
CA PRO A 10 16.99 -2.76 4.41
C PRO A 10 15.77 -1.86 4.50
N GLY A 11 14.95 -2.09 5.52
CA GLY A 11 13.75 -1.32 5.75
C GLY A 11 12.55 -1.67 4.90
N SER A 12 12.66 -2.63 3.99
CA SER A 12 11.52 -3.05 3.16
C SER A 12 10.88 -4.32 3.71
N LEU A 13 9.62 -4.55 3.34
CA LEU A 13 8.86 -5.68 3.84
C LEU A 13 7.78 -6.06 2.84
N THR A 14 7.63 -7.37 2.60
CA THR A 14 6.51 -7.89 1.81
C THR A 14 5.59 -8.70 2.72
N LEU A 15 4.30 -8.40 2.66
CA LEU A 15 3.28 -9.10 3.42
C LEU A 15 2.32 -9.80 2.47
N LEU A 16 1.88 -10.99 2.87
CA LEU A 16 0.83 -11.73 2.17
C LEU A 16 -0.47 -11.71 2.97
N ALA A 17 -1.59 -11.57 2.28
CA ALA A 17 -2.89 -11.86 2.84
C ALA A 17 -3.23 -13.31 2.52
N LEU A 18 -3.50 -14.10 3.54
CA LEU A 18 -3.78 -15.53 3.35
C LEU A 18 -5.22 -15.84 3.76
N SER A 19 -5.81 -16.81 3.05
CA SER A 19 -7.09 -17.38 3.46
C SER A 19 -6.91 -18.31 4.65
N THR A 20 -8.00 -18.80 5.21
CA THR A 20 -7.97 -19.78 6.29
C THR A 20 -7.32 -21.10 5.87
N GLU A 21 -7.21 -21.34 4.56
CA GLU A 21 -6.58 -22.55 4.01
C GLU A 21 -5.16 -22.25 3.51
N ASP A 22 -4.55 -21.15 3.98
CA ASP A 22 -3.19 -20.71 3.63
C ASP A 22 -3.03 -20.40 2.12
N ARG A 23 -4.11 -20.08 1.44
CA ARG A 23 -4.06 -19.67 0.05
C ARG A 23 -3.76 -18.16 -0.02
N ALA A 24 -2.81 -17.76 -0.88
CA ALA A 24 -2.47 -16.36 -1.05
C ALA A 24 -3.61 -15.62 -1.75
N LEU A 25 -4.15 -14.60 -1.10
CA LEU A 25 -5.23 -13.74 -1.62
C LEU A 25 -4.71 -12.43 -2.16
N GLY A 26 -3.55 -12.01 -1.70
CA GLY A 26 -2.96 -10.75 -2.13
C GLY A 26 -1.65 -10.49 -1.43
N TYR A 27 -1.02 -9.39 -1.79
CA TYR A 27 0.25 -9.01 -1.20
C TYR A 27 0.41 -7.50 -1.21
N VAL A 28 1.30 -7.01 -0.34
CA VAL A 28 1.74 -5.62 -0.35
C VAL A 28 3.24 -5.58 -0.13
N HIS A 29 3.93 -4.77 -0.92
CA HIS A 29 5.36 -4.54 -0.75
C HIS A 29 5.56 -3.11 -0.25
N LEU A 30 6.26 -2.98 0.87
CA LEU A 30 6.44 -1.73 1.60
C LEU A 30 7.93 -1.36 1.60
N ILE A 31 8.21 -0.10 1.34
CA ILE A 31 9.58 0.42 1.30
C ILE A 31 9.67 1.75 2.03
N PRO A 32 10.87 2.14 2.46
CA PRO A 32 11.08 3.52 2.90
C PRO A 32 10.88 4.48 1.74
N GLY A 33 10.30 5.63 2.03
CA GLY A 33 10.07 6.67 1.04
C GLY A 33 10.23 8.06 1.64
N ARG A 34 9.92 9.06 0.86
CA ARG A 34 9.91 10.46 1.30
C ARG A 34 8.64 11.13 0.84
N ASP A 35 8.06 11.92 1.75
CA ASP A 35 6.89 12.71 1.43
C ASP A 35 7.27 13.79 0.41
N GLY A 36 6.49 13.91 -0.68
CA GLY A 36 6.80 14.81 -1.79
C GLY A 36 6.68 16.29 -1.44
N VAL A 37 5.97 16.63 -0.38
CA VAL A 37 5.76 18.02 0.04
C VAL A 37 6.73 18.42 1.13
N THR A 38 6.88 17.62 2.17
CA THR A 38 7.68 17.95 3.35
C THR A 38 9.09 17.39 3.33
N ASP A 39 9.36 16.46 2.41
CA ASP A 39 10.60 15.66 2.36
C ASP A 39 10.83 14.84 3.64
N GLU A 40 9.80 14.65 4.42
CA GLU A 40 9.87 13.81 5.61
C GLU A 40 9.94 12.34 5.22
N ALA A 41 10.73 11.55 5.94
CA ALA A 41 10.77 10.11 5.74
C ALA A 41 9.38 9.51 6.02
N CYS A 42 8.95 8.59 5.19
CA CYS A 42 7.64 7.95 5.31
C CYS A 42 7.70 6.51 4.88
N GLY A 43 6.65 5.75 5.16
CA GLY A 43 6.46 4.45 4.56
C GLY A 43 5.82 4.61 3.19
N HIS A 44 6.18 3.76 2.24
CA HIS A 44 5.63 3.82 0.89
C HIS A 44 5.14 2.43 0.45
N VAL A 45 3.92 2.39 -0.04
CA VAL A 45 3.34 1.19 -0.64
C VAL A 45 3.83 1.14 -2.08
N ALA A 46 4.84 0.31 -2.33
CA ALA A 46 5.42 0.19 -3.66
C ALA A 46 4.48 -0.56 -4.60
N ILE A 47 3.89 -1.64 -4.13
CA ILE A 47 2.94 -2.46 -4.89
C ILE A 47 1.93 -3.04 -3.92
N ILE A 48 0.67 -3.08 -4.33
CA ILE A 48 -0.37 -3.82 -3.65
C ILE A 48 -1.22 -4.52 -4.70
N GLY A 49 -1.52 -5.79 -4.48
CA GLY A 49 -2.33 -6.56 -5.39
C GLY A 49 -3.16 -7.58 -4.66
N VAL A 50 -4.34 -7.85 -5.19
CA VAL A 50 -5.28 -8.82 -4.65
C VAL A 50 -5.79 -9.65 -5.82
N VAL A 51 -5.84 -10.98 -5.65
CA VAL A 51 -6.38 -11.86 -6.70
C VAL A 51 -7.85 -11.54 -6.93
N GLU A 52 -8.32 -11.79 -8.15
CA GLU A 52 -9.69 -11.45 -8.53
C GLU A 52 -10.72 -12.07 -7.60
N GLU A 53 -10.53 -13.34 -7.22
CA GLU A 53 -11.47 -14.05 -6.35
C GLU A 53 -11.56 -13.42 -4.95
N ALA A 54 -10.56 -12.70 -4.54
CA ALA A 54 -10.54 -12.05 -3.22
C ALA A 54 -11.04 -10.62 -3.25
N GLU A 55 -11.39 -10.07 -4.41
CA GLU A 55 -11.96 -8.73 -4.50
C GLU A 55 -13.28 -8.69 -3.74
N GLY A 56 -13.47 -7.60 -2.99
CA GLY A 56 -14.68 -7.43 -2.18
C GLY A 56 -14.68 -8.22 -0.88
N THR A 57 -13.62 -8.96 -0.57
CA THR A 57 -13.53 -9.77 0.67
C THR A 57 -12.89 -9.02 1.84
N GLY A 58 -12.37 -7.82 1.60
CA GLY A 58 -11.63 -7.07 2.60
C GLY A 58 -10.14 -7.36 2.63
N ALA A 59 -9.62 -8.16 1.70
CA ALA A 59 -8.19 -8.50 1.66
C ALA A 59 -7.32 -7.26 1.47
N ALA A 60 -7.68 -6.37 0.56
CA ALA A 60 -6.92 -5.12 0.33
C ALA A 60 -6.92 -4.24 1.57
N ARG A 61 -8.05 -4.12 2.26
CA ARG A 61 -8.16 -3.35 3.48
C ARG A 61 -7.25 -3.90 4.58
N ARG A 62 -7.20 -5.22 4.71
CA ARG A 62 -6.31 -5.87 5.70
C ARG A 62 -4.86 -5.58 5.40
N LEU A 63 -4.47 -5.61 4.11
CA LEU A 63 -3.10 -5.29 3.70
C LEU A 63 -2.76 -3.83 4.01
N ILE A 64 -3.68 -2.90 3.77
CA ILE A 64 -3.48 -1.49 4.10
C ILE A 64 -3.39 -1.29 5.62
N ASP A 65 -4.25 -1.96 6.40
CA ASP A 65 -4.18 -1.89 7.86
C ASP A 65 -2.82 -2.36 8.37
N GLU A 66 -2.31 -3.47 7.83
CA GLU A 66 -0.98 -3.98 8.20
C GLU A 66 0.13 -3.04 7.77
N ALA A 67 0.00 -2.42 6.60
CA ALA A 67 0.96 -1.43 6.13
C ALA A 67 1.03 -0.23 7.07
N GLN A 68 -0.12 0.24 7.54
CA GLN A 68 -0.19 1.33 8.50
C GLN A 68 0.49 0.96 9.82
N MET A 69 0.26 -0.25 10.31
CA MET A 69 0.90 -0.73 11.54
C MET A 69 2.41 -0.79 11.37
N TRP A 70 2.88 -1.30 10.23
CA TRP A 70 4.31 -1.32 9.92
C TRP A 70 4.89 0.08 9.93
N ALA A 71 4.24 1.04 9.26
CA ALA A 71 4.72 2.41 9.18
C ALA A 71 4.84 3.04 10.58
N ARG A 72 3.85 2.81 11.43
CA ARG A 72 3.89 3.31 12.82
C ARG A 72 5.03 2.68 13.61
N ARG A 73 5.27 1.38 13.44
CA ARG A 73 6.37 0.70 14.13
C ARG A 73 7.72 1.21 13.68
N GLN A 74 7.83 1.66 12.42
CA GLN A 74 9.06 2.27 11.91
C GLN A 74 9.24 3.72 12.37
N GLY A 75 8.24 4.29 13.05
CA GLY A 75 8.28 5.67 13.49
C GLY A 75 7.86 6.68 12.43
N TYR A 76 7.30 6.23 11.32
CA TYR A 76 6.81 7.11 10.27
C TYR A 76 5.47 7.72 10.66
N ARG A 77 5.27 8.98 10.26
CA ARG A 77 3.98 9.66 10.45
C ARG A 77 3.06 9.51 9.25
N PHE A 78 3.61 9.14 8.10
CA PHE A 78 2.86 9.04 6.84
C PHE A 78 3.09 7.70 6.18
N LEU A 79 2.06 7.26 5.46
CA LEU A 79 2.13 6.15 4.52
C LEU A 79 1.68 6.71 3.18
N SER A 80 2.50 6.56 2.15
CA SER A 80 2.20 7.09 0.83
C SER A 80 2.01 5.97 -0.19
N LEU A 81 1.36 6.29 -1.28
CA LEU A 81 1.25 5.42 -2.44
C LEU A 81 1.00 6.26 -3.68
N ASP A 82 1.22 5.66 -4.83
CA ASP A 82 0.89 6.27 -6.11
C ASP A 82 -0.27 5.49 -6.73
N VAL A 83 -1.15 6.20 -7.42
CA VAL A 83 -2.28 5.60 -8.12
C VAL A 83 -2.53 6.39 -9.40
N PHE A 84 -2.81 5.69 -10.50
CA PHE A 84 -3.10 6.35 -11.75
C PHE A 84 -4.42 7.12 -11.66
N ALA A 85 -4.45 8.31 -12.25
CA ALA A 85 -5.60 9.22 -12.15
C ALA A 85 -6.89 8.63 -12.74
N ASP A 86 -6.78 7.73 -13.71
CA ASP A 86 -7.95 7.09 -14.32
C ASP A 86 -8.42 5.85 -13.56
N ASN A 87 -7.69 5.40 -12.56
CA ASN A 87 -8.08 4.26 -11.74
C ASN A 87 -9.03 4.72 -10.62
N LYS A 88 -10.25 5.09 -11.01
CA LYS A 88 -11.23 5.66 -10.09
C LYS A 88 -11.61 4.73 -8.94
N ARG A 89 -11.68 3.43 -9.23
CA ARG A 89 -12.04 2.44 -8.22
C ARG A 89 -10.99 2.39 -7.11
N ALA A 90 -9.72 2.36 -7.47
CA ALA A 90 -8.63 2.36 -6.49
C ALA A 90 -8.60 3.68 -5.71
N ILE A 91 -8.76 4.81 -6.38
CA ILE A 91 -8.78 6.11 -5.71
C ILE A 91 -9.88 6.15 -4.66
N HIS A 92 -11.10 5.71 -4.99
CA HIS A 92 -12.20 5.67 -4.04
C HIS A 92 -11.90 4.76 -2.85
N PHE A 93 -11.28 3.61 -3.12
CA PHE A 93 -10.88 2.69 -2.05
C PHE A 93 -9.88 3.38 -1.10
N TYR A 94 -8.83 3.99 -1.64
CA TYR A 94 -7.82 4.64 -0.80
C TYR A 94 -8.39 5.83 -0.04
N GLU A 95 -9.29 6.59 -0.65
CA GLU A 95 -9.95 7.69 0.05
C GLU A 95 -10.78 7.18 1.24
N ARG A 96 -11.48 6.05 1.08
CA ARG A 96 -12.22 5.45 2.19
C ARG A 96 -11.29 4.97 3.30
N GLU A 97 -10.05 4.59 2.95
CA GLU A 97 -9.05 4.19 3.93
C GLU A 97 -8.31 5.37 4.56
N GLY A 98 -8.66 6.58 4.20
CA GLY A 98 -8.12 7.79 4.82
C GLY A 98 -6.99 8.47 4.05
N PHE A 99 -6.65 7.98 2.86
CA PHE A 99 -5.65 8.65 2.04
C PHE A 99 -6.25 9.89 1.40
N VAL A 100 -5.42 10.92 1.27
CA VAL A 100 -5.79 12.16 0.58
C VAL A 100 -4.79 12.44 -0.53
N ALA A 101 -5.27 13.02 -1.62
CA ALA A 101 -4.39 13.38 -2.72
C ALA A 101 -3.47 14.52 -2.29
N GLU A 102 -2.17 14.35 -2.56
CA GLU A 102 -1.17 15.33 -2.15
C GLU A 102 -0.61 16.09 -3.34
N SER A 103 -0.40 15.41 -4.46
CA SER A 103 0.18 16.03 -5.66
C SER A 103 -0.41 15.38 -6.90
N ILE A 104 -0.28 16.08 -8.03
CA ILE A 104 -0.73 15.59 -9.32
C ILE A 104 0.45 15.67 -10.29
N ARG A 105 0.74 14.55 -10.94
CA ARG A 105 1.72 14.51 -12.02
C ARG A 105 0.98 14.70 -13.34
N MET A 106 1.43 15.65 -14.14
CA MET A 106 0.81 15.96 -15.43
C MET A 106 1.81 15.68 -16.55
N VAL A 107 1.33 15.12 -17.65
CA VAL A 107 2.17 14.84 -18.82
C VAL A 107 1.47 15.37 -20.06
N LYS A 108 2.27 15.79 -21.02
CA LYS A 108 1.75 16.28 -22.31
C LYS A 108 2.44 15.49 -23.41
N PRO A 109 1.70 14.75 -24.25
CA PRO A 109 2.30 14.14 -25.44
C PRO A 109 2.77 15.22 -26.40
N LEU A 110 3.90 15.00 -27.03
CA LEU A 110 4.47 15.94 -27.98
C LEU A 110 4.43 15.41 -29.41
#